data_2c33bd6c681df425dba48dc97103da54
#
_entry.id   2c33bd6c681df425dba48dc97103da54
#
_cell.length_a   1.000
_cell.length_b   1.000
_cell.length_c   1.000
_cell.angle_alpha   90.00
_cell.angle_beta   90.00
_cell.angle_gamma   90.00
#
_symmetry.space_group_name_H-M   'P 1'
#
loop_
_entity.id
_entity.type
_entity.pdbx_description
1 polymer ?
#
loop_
_entity_poly.entity_id
_entity_poly.type
_entity_poly.pdbx_seq_one_letter_code
_entity_poly.pdbx_strand_id
1 'polypeptide(L)'
;PGVSPEQFKILHQWVKEGMVWEDGISLGSSGWEPKLKPRMVTLPKARSERNHPIDRILDQYHRNQKKASPPSTSDRIFARRAFLDTVGILPTPEELNEFLNDRAENKKQKLIDHLLSRDIAYADHWLTFWNDLLRNDYTGTGFITKGRTQITTWLYSALRANKPYDQMTRELIDTNKDAEGFINGIKWRGNVNASQTRDMQFAQNVSQVFLGINMKCASCHDSFIDRWTLQESYDLAAVFAEEPLELERCDVPTGKMATPRWMFPELGQIDPKAKKNERLKQLAKLMTHPENGRFTRTIVNRVWAQLMGRGIVHPVDAMHTKPWNEDLLDFLAVQFAKDGYDLKTFLLFVMTSEAYGAQSDRLQEEPSGNYVFNGPVPKRMTAEQLMDSIWQVTQTSPAKGEAKVDRSPGFSSNLPKPIITLGKPKAINAHWIWGPDSQARKVKLRTSVDLLNAPKIASFLATCDNAFSLQINGKYVTSSKEWTKPRYHEISGFFKAGKNWIEVDAEMFGGGAGFIAQFILGAGDQK
;
A
#
# COMPACT_ATOMS: atom_id res chain seq x y z
N PRO A 1 -35.20 -18.45 9.94
CA PRO A 1 -36.65 -18.57 9.80
C PRO A 1 -36.95 -18.98 8.34
N GLY A 2 -37.64 -20.11 8.18
CA GLY A 2 -38.06 -20.60 6.85
C GLY A 2 -39.22 -19.77 6.31
N VAL A 3 -39.38 -19.78 4.97
CA VAL A 3 -40.52 -19.14 4.30
C VAL A 3 -41.79 -19.97 4.62
N SER A 4 -42.89 -19.29 4.99
CA SER A 4 -44.12 -19.99 5.27
C SER A 4 -44.73 -20.60 3.99
N PRO A 5 -45.62 -21.62 4.10
CA PRO A 5 -46.26 -22.19 2.92
C PRO A 5 -47.07 -21.16 2.09
N GLU A 6 -47.64 -20.14 2.74
CA GLU A 6 -48.34 -19.04 2.09
C GLU A 6 -47.37 -18.13 1.34
N GLN A 7 -46.26 -17.76 1.98
CA GLN A 7 -45.20 -16.99 1.34
C GLN A 7 -44.56 -17.73 0.16
N PHE A 8 -44.40 -19.04 0.29
CA PHE A 8 -43.90 -19.87 -0.80
C PHE A 8 -44.85 -19.86 -2.02
N LYS A 9 -46.16 -19.95 -1.79
CA LYS A 9 -47.16 -19.85 -2.88
C LYS A 9 -47.07 -18.50 -3.60
N ILE A 10 -46.94 -17.41 -2.86
CA ILE A 10 -46.82 -16.05 -3.43
C ILE A 10 -45.54 -15.97 -4.30
N LEU A 11 -44.40 -16.41 -3.76
CA LEU A 11 -43.14 -16.42 -4.49
C LEU A 11 -43.22 -17.31 -5.75
N HIS A 12 -43.81 -18.49 -5.63
CA HIS A 12 -43.99 -19.41 -6.76
C HIS A 12 -44.88 -18.83 -7.87
N GLN A 13 -45.95 -18.14 -7.49
CA GLN A 13 -46.84 -17.46 -8.43
C GLN A 13 -46.11 -16.30 -9.12
N TRP A 14 -45.38 -15.46 -8.36
CA TRP A 14 -44.60 -14.37 -8.89
C TRP A 14 -43.51 -14.85 -9.90
N VAL A 15 -42.82 -15.96 -9.60
CA VAL A 15 -41.86 -16.59 -10.54
C VAL A 15 -42.57 -17.07 -11.83
N LYS A 16 -43.79 -17.67 -11.70
CA LYS A 16 -44.58 -18.08 -12.87
C LYS A 16 -45.04 -16.92 -13.75
N GLU A 17 -45.28 -15.75 -13.15
CA GLU A 17 -45.66 -14.52 -13.84
C GLU A 17 -44.45 -13.78 -14.45
N GLY A 18 -43.26 -14.37 -14.40
CA GLY A 18 -42.05 -13.83 -15.02
C GLY A 18 -41.30 -12.82 -14.13
N MET A 19 -41.56 -12.89 -12.80
CA MET A 19 -40.87 -12.00 -11.83
C MET A 19 -41.03 -10.50 -12.16
N VAL A 20 -42.21 -10.11 -12.56
CA VAL A 20 -42.52 -8.72 -12.89
C VAL A 20 -42.41 -7.85 -11.62
N TRP A 21 -41.70 -6.75 -11.73
CA TRP A 21 -41.59 -5.73 -10.72
C TRP A 21 -42.37 -4.48 -11.11
N GLU A 22 -42.92 -3.80 -10.14
CA GLU A 22 -43.49 -2.47 -10.37
C GLU A 22 -42.40 -1.47 -10.79
N ASP A 23 -42.71 -0.62 -11.76
CA ASP A 23 -41.79 0.43 -12.20
C ASP A 23 -41.39 1.32 -11.02
N GLY A 24 -40.07 1.48 -10.84
CA GLY A 24 -39.51 2.29 -9.76
C GLY A 24 -39.12 1.52 -8.49
N ILE A 25 -39.40 0.21 -8.39
CA ILE A 25 -38.83 -0.62 -7.31
C ILE A 25 -37.41 -1.01 -7.66
N SER A 26 -36.44 -0.48 -6.89
CA SER A 26 -35.04 -0.95 -6.91
C SER A 26 -34.78 -1.76 -5.65
N LEU A 27 -34.36 -3.01 -5.82
CA LEU A 27 -33.97 -3.87 -4.69
C LEU A 27 -32.59 -3.54 -4.09
N GLY A 28 -31.80 -2.72 -4.78
CA GLY A 28 -30.55 -2.21 -4.26
C GLY A 28 -30.79 -0.88 -3.54
N SER A 29 -30.36 -0.74 -2.29
CA SER A 29 -30.12 0.59 -1.75
C SER A 29 -29.18 1.29 -2.72
N SER A 30 -29.45 2.58 -3.05
CA SER A 30 -28.46 3.41 -3.72
C SER A 30 -27.20 3.40 -2.84
N GLY A 31 -26.21 2.61 -3.24
CA GLY A 31 -24.95 2.48 -2.50
C GLY A 31 -24.31 3.86 -2.34
N TRP A 32 -23.46 4.02 -1.35
CA TRP A 32 -22.66 5.22 -1.21
C TRP A 32 -21.69 5.32 -2.40
N GLU A 33 -21.86 6.35 -3.22
CA GLU A 33 -21.01 6.61 -4.38
C GLU A 33 -20.44 8.02 -4.26
N PRO A 34 -19.24 8.17 -3.64
CA PRO A 34 -18.60 9.47 -3.50
C PRO A 34 -18.09 9.95 -4.87
N LYS A 35 -17.93 11.27 -5.00
CA LYS A 35 -17.18 11.82 -6.13
C LYS A 35 -15.85 11.08 -6.30
N LEU A 36 -15.49 10.76 -7.54
CA LEU A 36 -14.29 9.98 -7.83
C LEU A 36 -13.04 10.68 -7.26
N LYS A 37 -12.87 11.97 -7.53
CA LYS A 37 -11.80 12.78 -6.92
C LYS A 37 -12.03 12.94 -5.41
N PRO A 38 -11.07 12.51 -4.56
CA PRO A 38 -11.19 12.67 -3.11
C PRO A 38 -11.26 14.15 -2.72
N ARG A 39 -12.02 14.45 -1.68
CA ARG A 39 -12.13 15.80 -1.14
C ARG A 39 -10.84 16.20 -0.44
N MET A 40 -10.47 17.46 -0.59
CA MET A 40 -9.43 18.06 0.25
C MET A 40 -10.04 18.37 1.62
N VAL A 41 -9.67 17.61 2.63
CA VAL A 41 -10.19 17.76 3.99
C VAL A 41 -9.42 18.84 4.72
N THR A 42 -10.13 19.84 5.23
CA THR A 42 -9.55 20.84 6.14
C THR A 42 -9.41 20.22 7.52
N LEU A 43 -8.17 20.13 8.00
CA LEU A 43 -7.89 19.53 9.30
C LEU A 43 -8.50 20.38 10.44
N PRO A 44 -9.24 19.78 11.38
CA PRO A 44 -9.70 20.46 12.58
C PRO A 44 -8.52 21.05 13.38
N LYS A 45 -8.75 22.07 14.19
CA LYS A 45 -7.71 22.62 15.08
C LYS A 45 -7.20 21.55 16.04
N ALA A 46 -5.86 21.49 16.21
CA ALA A 46 -5.24 20.61 17.18
C ALA A 46 -5.71 20.94 18.61
N ARG A 47 -5.83 19.93 19.44
CA ARG A 47 -6.11 20.08 20.87
C ARG A 47 -4.93 19.57 21.67
N SER A 48 -4.46 20.39 22.61
CA SER A 48 -3.29 20.06 23.43
C SER A 48 -2.11 19.54 22.59
N GLU A 49 -1.52 18.43 22.98
CA GLU A 49 -0.38 17.79 22.31
C GLU A 49 -0.77 16.86 21.15
N ARG A 50 -2.07 16.62 20.91
CA ARG A 50 -2.57 15.72 19.85
C ARG A 50 -2.57 16.42 18.50
N ASN A 51 -1.38 16.57 17.92
CA ASN A 51 -1.16 17.29 16.66
C ASN A 51 -1.25 16.40 15.41
N HIS A 52 -1.24 15.07 15.58
CA HIS A 52 -1.26 14.15 14.44
C HIS A 52 -2.56 14.32 13.64
N PRO A 53 -2.51 14.44 12.29
CA PRO A 53 -3.69 14.71 11.47
C PRO A 53 -4.85 13.72 11.68
N ILE A 54 -4.55 12.41 11.80
CA ILE A 54 -5.55 11.38 12.10
C ILE A 54 -6.25 11.69 13.42
N ASP A 55 -5.48 12.01 14.45
CA ASP A 55 -6.03 12.27 15.79
C ASP A 55 -6.88 13.53 15.82
N ARG A 56 -6.50 14.57 15.07
CA ARG A 56 -7.30 15.80 14.93
C ARG A 56 -8.69 15.52 14.32
N ILE A 57 -8.74 14.68 13.29
CA ILE A 57 -10.00 14.25 12.65
C ILE A 57 -10.83 13.42 13.63
N LEU A 58 -10.20 12.46 14.32
CA LEU A 58 -10.87 11.57 15.26
C LEU A 58 -11.33 12.29 16.53
N ASP A 59 -10.59 13.26 17.02
CA ASP A 59 -11.01 14.09 18.16
C ASP A 59 -12.27 14.92 17.82
N GLN A 60 -12.37 15.43 16.59
CA GLN A 60 -13.59 16.08 16.13
C GLN A 60 -14.75 15.07 15.98
N TYR A 61 -14.47 13.89 15.43
CA TYR A 61 -15.45 12.81 15.30
C TYR A 61 -15.98 12.37 16.67
N HIS A 62 -15.13 12.10 17.66
CA HIS A 62 -15.56 11.70 19.01
C HIS A 62 -16.39 12.78 19.68
N ARG A 63 -16.05 14.06 19.50
CA ARG A 63 -16.90 15.18 20.02
C ARG A 63 -18.29 15.16 19.43
N ASN A 64 -18.38 14.97 18.11
CA ASN A 64 -19.67 14.92 17.42
C ASN A 64 -20.52 13.74 17.94
N GLN A 65 -19.87 12.64 18.35
CA GLN A 65 -20.51 11.48 18.98
C GLN A 65 -20.68 11.62 20.50
N LYS A 66 -20.29 12.76 21.10
CA LYS A 66 -20.32 12.99 22.56
C LYS A 66 -19.52 11.93 23.34
N LYS A 67 -18.42 11.45 22.78
CA LYS A 67 -17.51 10.46 23.37
C LYS A 67 -16.14 11.07 23.66
N ALA A 68 -15.45 10.53 24.65
CA ALA A 68 -14.04 10.82 24.87
C ALA A 68 -13.18 10.03 23.89
N SER A 69 -12.00 10.57 23.58
CA SER A 69 -10.99 9.81 22.84
C SER A 69 -10.51 8.63 23.68
N PRO A 70 -10.24 7.46 23.07
CA PRO A 70 -9.79 6.27 23.79
C PRO A 70 -8.44 6.51 24.47
N PRO A 71 -8.20 5.93 25.65
CA PRO A 71 -6.92 6.05 26.34
C PRO A 71 -5.81 5.28 25.61
N SER A 72 -4.56 5.70 25.82
CA SER A 72 -3.39 5.02 25.26
C SER A 72 -3.20 3.64 25.87
N THR A 73 -2.70 2.70 25.07
CA THR A 73 -2.31 1.37 25.54
C THR A 73 -0.93 1.41 26.22
N SER A 74 -0.56 0.35 26.93
CA SER A 74 0.78 0.25 27.51
C SER A 74 1.84 0.06 26.42
N ASP A 75 3.07 0.51 26.69
CA ASP A 75 4.21 0.35 25.79
C ASP A 75 4.46 -1.12 25.40
N ARG A 76 4.29 -2.04 26.33
CA ARG A 76 4.42 -3.50 26.09
C ARG A 76 3.40 -3.99 25.06
N ILE A 77 2.15 -3.56 25.15
CA ILE A 77 1.10 -3.92 24.20
C ILE A 77 1.35 -3.22 22.86
N PHE A 78 1.78 -1.96 22.89
CA PHE A 78 2.14 -1.20 21.69
C PHE A 78 3.26 -1.90 20.91
N ALA A 79 4.37 -2.25 21.59
CA ALA A 79 5.49 -2.94 20.95
C ALA A 79 5.05 -4.26 20.30
N ARG A 80 4.33 -5.11 21.07
CA ARG A 80 3.82 -6.37 20.53
C ARG A 80 2.94 -6.15 19.28
N ARG A 81 2.05 -5.15 19.31
CA ARG A 81 1.19 -4.80 18.17
C ARG A 81 2.02 -4.34 16.97
N ALA A 82 2.98 -3.44 17.18
CA ALA A 82 3.84 -2.93 16.13
C ALA A 82 4.67 -4.03 15.44
N PHE A 83 5.24 -4.95 16.19
CA PHE A 83 5.98 -6.09 15.65
C PHE A 83 5.08 -6.99 14.80
N LEU A 84 3.93 -7.39 15.33
CA LEU A 84 2.99 -8.26 14.60
C LEU A 84 2.42 -7.59 13.34
N ASP A 85 2.12 -6.31 13.39
CA ASP A 85 1.53 -5.59 12.25
C ASP A 85 2.58 -5.20 11.18
N THR A 86 3.87 -5.14 11.53
CA THR A 86 4.92 -4.71 10.60
C THR A 86 5.73 -5.87 10.03
N VAL A 87 6.19 -6.77 10.91
CA VAL A 87 7.10 -7.87 10.56
C VAL A 87 6.53 -9.26 10.89
N GLY A 88 5.32 -9.34 11.41
CA GLY A 88 4.57 -10.58 11.60
C GLY A 88 5.01 -11.49 12.75
N ILE A 89 6.06 -11.13 13.49
CA ILE A 89 6.62 -11.91 14.60
C ILE A 89 6.58 -11.14 15.91
N LEU A 90 6.85 -11.81 17.02
CA LEU A 90 6.93 -11.16 18.33
C LEU A 90 8.28 -10.44 18.51
N PRO A 91 8.36 -9.39 19.36
CA PRO A 91 9.65 -8.86 19.78
C PRO A 91 10.41 -9.92 20.60
N THR A 92 11.74 -9.94 20.47
CA THR A 92 12.56 -10.71 21.43
C THR A 92 12.52 -10.04 22.81
N PRO A 93 12.91 -10.74 23.88
CA PRO A 93 13.01 -10.14 25.20
C PRO A 93 13.94 -8.91 25.24
N GLU A 94 15.04 -8.95 24.48
CA GLU A 94 16.03 -7.87 24.38
C GLU A 94 15.42 -6.65 23.66
N GLU A 95 14.81 -6.82 22.50
CA GLU A 95 14.14 -5.76 21.74
C GLU A 95 13.02 -5.11 22.55
N LEU A 96 12.23 -5.92 23.26
CA LEU A 96 11.18 -5.42 24.12
C LEU A 96 11.75 -4.59 25.27
N ASN A 97 12.80 -5.07 25.96
CA ASN A 97 13.43 -4.38 27.07
C ASN A 97 14.12 -3.07 26.61
N GLU A 98 14.77 -3.06 25.44
CA GLU A 98 15.34 -1.86 24.84
C GLU A 98 14.26 -0.79 24.63
N PHE A 99 13.14 -1.16 24.00
CA PHE A 99 12.03 -0.24 23.78
C PHE A 99 11.40 0.26 25.09
N LEU A 100 11.21 -0.60 26.08
CA LEU A 100 10.61 -0.23 27.36
C LEU A 100 11.50 0.73 28.16
N ASN A 101 12.82 0.59 28.03
CA ASN A 101 13.81 1.44 28.73
C ASN A 101 14.15 2.72 27.97
N ASP A 102 13.78 2.86 26.68
CA ASP A 102 13.96 4.10 25.93
C ASP A 102 13.04 5.19 26.51
N ARG A 103 13.65 6.30 26.98
CA ARG A 103 12.94 7.45 27.55
C ARG A 103 12.68 8.56 26.54
N ALA A 104 13.03 8.36 25.26
CA ALA A 104 12.81 9.35 24.24
C ALA A 104 11.31 9.53 23.96
N GLU A 105 10.85 10.77 23.83
CA GLU A 105 9.45 11.10 23.50
C GLU A 105 8.99 10.42 22.20
N ASN A 106 9.88 10.30 21.22
CA ASN A 106 9.60 9.70 19.92
C ASN A 106 9.93 8.21 19.84
N LYS A 107 10.05 7.47 20.97
CA LYS A 107 10.43 6.05 20.98
C LYS A 107 9.50 5.16 20.14
N LYS A 108 8.21 5.44 20.11
CA LYS A 108 7.23 4.71 19.29
C LYS A 108 7.53 4.86 17.80
N GLN A 109 7.80 6.08 17.35
CA GLN A 109 8.18 6.33 15.96
C GLN A 109 9.49 5.62 15.62
N LYS A 110 10.52 5.73 16.46
CA LYS A 110 11.81 5.04 16.26
C LYS A 110 11.63 3.53 16.12
N LEU A 111 10.77 2.92 16.95
CA LEU A 111 10.47 1.50 16.86
C LEU A 111 9.85 1.16 15.50
N ILE A 112 8.84 1.90 15.06
CA ILE A 112 8.16 1.66 13.79
C ILE A 112 9.14 1.84 12.61
N ASP A 113 9.93 2.92 12.59
CA ASP A 113 10.97 3.17 11.59
C ASP A 113 11.96 2.00 11.50
N HIS A 114 12.42 1.53 12.68
CA HIS A 114 13.31 0.38 12.75
C HIS A 114 12.68 -0.89 12.19
N LEU A 115 11.43 -1.20 12.53
CA LEU A 115 10.71 -2.37 12.01
C LEU A 115 10.50 -2.29 10.50
N LEU A 116 10.09 -1.14 9.98
CA LEU A 116 9.90 -0.91 8.54
C LEU A 116 11.22 -0.95 7.75
N SER A 117 12.36 -0.73 8.40
CA SER A 117 13.68 -0.88 7.78
C SER A 117 14.12 -2.33 7.58
N ARG A 118 13.49 -3.30 8.26
CA ARG A 118 13.74 -4.74 8.14
C ARG A 118 13.09 -5.27 6.86
N ASP A 119 13.67 -4.98 5.71
CA ASP A 119 13.10 -5.25 4.38
C ASP A 119 12.70 -6.71 4.15
N ILE A 120 13.52 -7.67 4.62
CA ILE A 120 13.25 -9.11 4.52
C ILE A 120 12.03 -9.48 5.37
N ALA A 121 12.03 -9.14 6.65
CA ALA A 121 10.95 -9.50 7.57
C ALA A 121 9.62 -8.81 7.19
N TYR A 122 9.70 -7.54 6.76
CA TYR A 122 8.56 -6.82 6.21
C TYR A 122 7.98 -7.54 4.98
N ALA A 123 8.82 -7.92 4.03
CA ALA A 123 8.36 -8.59 2.82
C ALA A 123 7.82 -9.98 3.10
N ASP A 124 8.44 -10.76 3.99
CA ASP A 124 7.94 -12.08 4.41
C ASP A 124 6.54 -11.96 5.04
N HIS A 125 6.32 -10.98 5.92
CA HIS A 125 5.02 -10.76 6.56
C HIS A 125 3.94 -10.32 5.54
N TRP A 126 4.25 -9.29 4.74
CA TRP A 126 3.26 -8.71 3.83
C TRP A 126 3.02 -9.54 2.57
N LEU A 127 3.88 -10.52 2.27
CA LEU A 127 3.72 -11.39 1.11
C LEU A 127 2.39 -12.16 1.13
N THR A 128 1.98 -12.69 2.29
CA THR A 128 0.71 -13.42 2.42
C THR A 128 -0.48 -12.50 2.16
N PHE A 129 -0.50 -11.33 2.79
CA PHE A 129 -1.56 -10.33 2.57
C PHE A 129 -1.73 -10.00 1.07
N TRP A 130 -0.62 -9.73 0.38
CA TRP A 130 -0.66 -9.38 -1.04
C TRP A 130 -1.00 -10.57 -1.94
N ASN A 131 -0.51 -11.77 -1.62
CA ASN A 131 -0.88 -12.97 -2.36
C ASN A 131 -2.38 -13.24 -2.30
N ASP A 132 -2.98 -13.10 -1.13
CA ASP A 132 -4.42 -13.28 -0.94
C ASP A 132 -5.21 -12.19 -1.67
N LEU A 133 -4.79 -10.94 -1.54
CA LEU A 133 -5.43 -9.81 -2.22
C LEU A 133 -5.36 -9.95 -3.75
N LEU A 134 -4.21 -10.34 -4.29
CA LEU A 134 -3.99 -10.52 -5.72
C LEU A 134 -4.51 -11.86 -6.24
N ARG A 135 -5.13 -12.70 -5.39
CA ARG A 135 -5.62 -14.03 -5.74
C ARG A 135 -4.56 -14.91 -6.38
N ASN A 136 -3.34 -14.78 -5.93
CA ASN A 136 -2.20 -15.57 -6.37
C ASN A 136 -2.25 -16.95 -5.67
N ASP A 137 -3.01 -17.87 -6.21
CA ASP A 137 -3.31 -19.17 -5.60
C ASP A 137 -2.15 -20.16 -5.59
N TYR A 138 -2.30 -21.24 -4.81
CA TYR A 138 -1.39 -22.38 -4.82
C TYR A 138 -1.55 -23.26 -6.07
N THR A 139 -0.42 -23.84 -6.49
CA THR A 139 -0.45 -25.03 -7.37
C THR A 139 -0.94 -26.21 -6.57
N GLY A 140 -2.07 -26.76 -6.89
CA GLY A 140 -2.47 -27.97 -6.17
C GLY A 140 -3.89 -28.42 -6.42
N THR A 141 -4.75 -27.52 -6.80
CA THR A 141 -6.03 -27.90 -7.36
C THR A 141 -5.78 -28.19 -8.84
N GLY A 142 -6.06 -29.38 -9.33
CA GLY A 142 -5.77 -29.83 -10.71
C GLY A 142 -6.34 -28.98 -11.85
N PHE A 143 -6.90 -27.81 -11.53
CA PHE A 143 -7.55 -26.88 -12.46
C PHE A 143 -6.84 -25.55 -12.61
N ILE A 144 -5.89 -25.23 -11.71
CA ILE A 144 -5.21 -23.94 -11.67
C ILE A 144 -3.83 -24.05 -12.28
N THR A 145 -3.50 -23.12 -13.18
CA THR A 145 -2.18 -23.04 -13.78
C THR A 145 -1.22 -22.30 -12.87
N LYS A 146 -0.32 -23.01 -12.17
CA LYS A 146 0.84 -22.50 -11.42
C LYS A 146 0.59 -21.44 -10.33
N GLY A 147 -0.63 -21.03 -10.04
CA GLY A 147 -1.05 -20.24 -8.91
C GLY A 147 -0.03 -19.26 -8.29
N ARG A 148 0.12 -19.28 -7.00
CA ARG A 148 0.96 -18.35 -6.20
C ARG A 148 2.43 -18.25 -6.63
N THR A 149 2.92 -19.18 -7.42
CA THR A 149 4.30 -19.12 -7.93
C THR A 149 4.49 -18.14 -9.08
N GLN A 150 3.41 -17.68 -9.73
CA GLN A 150 3.49 -16.87 -10.94
C GLN A 150 4.07 -15.47 -10.69
N ILE A 151 3.63 -14.81 -9.61
CA ILE A 151 4.05 -13.45 -9.30
C ILE A 151 4.81 -13.33 -7.97
N THR A 152 5.00 -14.43 -7.24
CA THR A 152 5.56 -14.40 -5.87
C THR A 152 6.94 -13.76 -5.83
N THR A 153 7.83 -14.12 -6.76
CA THR A 153 9.19 -13.54 -6.81
C THR A 153 9.17 -12.05 -7.10
N TRP A 154 8.38 -11.63 -8.09
CA TRP A 154 8.20 -10.21 -8.42
C TRP A 154 7.61 -9.44 -7.24
N LEU A 155 6.55 -9.97 -6.62
CA LEU A 155 5.87 -9.36 -5.50
C LEU A 155 6.80 -9.19 -4.29
N TYR A 156 7.54 -10.25 -3.95
CA TYR A 156 8.51 -10.21 -2.87
C TYR A 156 9.58 -9.13 -3.09
N SER A 157 10.12 -9.08 -4.31
CA SER A 157 11.10 -8.07 -4.71
C SER A 157 10.50 -6.65 -4.65
N ALA A 158 9.25 -6.47 -5.08
CA ALA A 158 8.56 -5.19 -5.01
C ALA A 158 8.34 -4.73 -3.56
N LEU A 159 7.98 -5.63 -2.65
CA LEU A 159 7.80 -5.35 -1.22
C LEU A 159 9.13 -4.97 -0.55
N ARG A 160 10.20 -5.74 -0.80
CA ARG A 160 11.54 -5.43 -0.29
C ARG A 160 12.03 -4.06 -0.76
N ALA A 161 11.78 -3.75 -2.02
CA ALA A 161 12.15 -2.48 -2.63
C ALA A 161 11.26 -1.31 -2.23
N ASN A 162 10.20 -1.56 -1.46
CA ASN A 162 9.15 -0.57 -1.19
C ASN A 162 8.67 0.14 -2.47
N LYS A 163 8.35 -0.68 -3.52
CA LYS A 163 7.87 -0.15 -4.80
C LYS A 163 6.58 0.62 -4.59
N PRO A 164 6.43 1.84 -5.15
CA PRO A 164 5.19 2.61 -5.06
C PRO A 164 3.97 1.81 -5.53
N TYR A 165 2.87 1.91 -4.82
CA TYR A 165 1.67 1.10 -5.08
C TYR A 165 1.07 1.36 -6.47
N ASP A 166 1.12 2.58 -6.96
CA ASP A 166 0.69 2.92 -8.32
C ASP A 166 1.58 2.26 -9.39
N GLN A 167 2.90 2.19 -9.15
CA GLN A 167 3.81 1.48 -10.03
C GLN A 167 3.57 -0.04 -9.96
N MET A 168 3.38 -0.61 -8.76
CA MET A 168 2.99 -2.02 -8.62
C MET A 168 1.73 -2.33 -9.44
N THR A 169 0.71 -1.48 -9.32
CA THR A 169 -0.56 -1.64 -10.04
C THR A 169 -0.37 -1.57 -11.56
N ARG A 170 0.43 -0.63 -12.05
CA ARG A 170 0.74 -0.52 -13.49
C ARG A 170 1.44 -1.78 -14.00
N GLU A 171 2.43 -2.27 -13.28
CA GLU A 171 3.17 -3.48 -13.67
C GLU A 171 2.30 -4.75 -13.61
N LEU A 172 1.32 -4.81 -12.71
CA LEU A 172 0.35 -5.92 -12.63
C LEU A 172 -0.67 -5.91 -13.78
N ILE A 173 -1.02 -4.74 -14.30
CA ILE A 173 -2.01 -4.59 -15.39
C ILE A 173 -1.32 -4.57 -16.75
N ASP A 174 -0.24 -3.81 -16.91
CA ASP A 174 0.53 -3.73 -18.13
C ASP A 174 1.44 -4.97 -18.27
N THR A 175 1.70 -5.39 -19.48
CA THR A 175 2.39 -6.63 -19.87
C THR A 175 3.82 -6.82 -19.35
N ASN A 176 4.06 -6.59 -18.07
CA ASN A 176 5.30 -6.99 -17.40
C ASN A 176 5.32 -8.52 -17.25
N LYS A 177 6.24 -9.19 -17.92
CA LYS A 177 6.34 -10.66 -17.92
C LYS A 177 6.45 -11.27 -16.53
N ASP A 178 7.10 -10.59 -15.60
CA ASP A 178 7.29 -11.07 -14.23
C ASP A 178 6.02 -10.96 -13.36
N ALA A 179 5.08 -10.10 -13.76
CA ALA A 179 3.82 -9.85 -13.05
C ALA A 179 2.57 -10.33 -13.82
N GLU A 180 2.71 -10.83 -15.04
CA GLU A 180 1.58 -11.21 -15.92
C GLU A 180 0.67 -12.28 -15.34
N GLY A 181 1.16 -13.04 -14.36
CA GLY A 181 0.37 -14.05 -13.67
C GLY A 181 -0.91 -13.50 -13.05
N PHE A 182 -0.93 -12.24 -12.64
CA PHE A 182 -2.12 -11.58 -12.10
C PHE A 182 -3.24 -11.46 -13.13
N ILE A 183 -2.93 -11.01 -14.35
CA ILE A 183 -3.95 -10.81 -15.41
C ILE A 183 -4.30 -12.10 -16.14
N ASN A 184 -3.45 -13.12 -16.08
CA ASN A 184 -3.69 -14.38 -16.80
C ASN A 184 -4.81 -15.21 -16.19
N GLY A 185 -5.15 -14.99 -14.93
CA GLY A 185 -6.25 -15.67 -14.25
C GLY A 185 -6.06 -17.18 -14.12
N ILE A 186 -7.16 -17.85 -13.80
CA ILE A 186 -7.22 -19.30 -13.66
C ILE A 186 -7.66 -19.92 -14.99
N LYS A 187 -6.92 -20.91 -15.46
CA LYS A 187 -7.28 -21.68 -16.65
C LYS A 187 -7.99 -22.97 -16.23
N TRP A 188 -9.29 -22.95 -16.26
CA TRP A 188 -10.11 -24.12 -15.95
C TRP A 188 -10.06 -25.19 -17.06
N ARG A 189 -10.29 -26.44 -16.70
CA ARG A 189 -10.49 -27.54 -17.68
C ARG A 189 -11.96 -27.70 -18.02
N GLY A 190 -12.24 -28.04 -19.28
CA GLY A 190 -13.60 -28.26 -19.78
C GLY A 190 -14.37 -26.94 -20.02
N ASN A 191 -15.68 -27.06 -20.17
CA ASN A 191 -16.55 -25.90 -20.35
C ASN A 191 -16.72 -25.17 -19.02
N VAL A 192 -16.62 -23.88 -19.08
CA VAL A 192 -16.82 -22.98 -17.92
C VAL A 192 -17.95 -22.01 -18.22
N ASN A 193 -18.60 -21.52 -17.18
CA ASN A 193 -19.60 -20.47 -17.31
C ASN A 193 -18.96 -19.21 -17.87
N ALA A 194 -19.75 -18.40 -18.58
CA ALA A 194 -19.29 -17.13 -19.15
C ALA A 194 -18.57 -16.24 -18.13
N SER A 195 -19.07 -16.21 -16.88
CA SER A 195 -18.47 -15.46 -15.77
C SER A 195 -17.12 -16.00 -15.27
N GLN A 196 -16.67 -17.16 -15.73
CA GLN A 196 -15.41 -17.80 -15.36
C GLN A 196 -14.37 -17.81 -16.48
N THR A 197 -14.69 -17.24 -17.64
CA THR A 197 -13.71 -17.04 -18.72
C THR A 197 -12.55 -16.18 -18.24
N ARG A 198 -11.37 -16.31 -18.88
CA ARG A 198 -10.19 -15.54 -18.48
C ARG A 198 -10.39 -14.03 -18.59
N ASP A 199 -11.12 -13.61 -19.62
CA ASP A 199 -11.42 -12.19 -19.86
C ASP A 199 -12.32 -11.64 -18.75
N MET A 200 -13.34 -12.42 -18.35
CA MET A 200 -14.21 -12.02 -17.26
C MET A 200 -13.52 -12.05 -15.90
N GLN A 201 -12.65 -13.05 -15.64
CA GLN A 201 -11.83 -13.07 -14.43
C GLN A 201 -10.90 -11.85 -14.35
N PHE A 202 -10.36 -11.40 -15.48
CA PHE A 202 -9.57 -10.16 -15.53
C PHE A 202 -10.40 -8.97 -15.03
N ALA A 203 -11.60 -8.76 -15.58
CA ALA A 203 -12.48 -7.67 -15.14
C ALA A 203 -12.81 -7.76 -13.65
N GLN A 204 -13.18 -8.95 -13.16
CA GLN A 204 -13.48 -9.20 -11.75
C GLN A 204 -12.26 -8.93 -10.85
N ASN A 205 -11.05 -9.36 -11.25
CA ASN A 205 -9.85 -9.21 -10.45
C ASN A 205 -9.38 -7.75 -10.39
N VAL A 206 -9.30 -7.04 -11.51
CA VAL A 206 -8.83 -5.64 -11.50
C VAL A 206 -9.82 -4.71 -10.77
N SER A 207 -11.13 -4.93 -10.95
CA SER A 207 -12.16 -4.13 -10.27
C SER A 207 -12.15 -4.38 -8.76
N GLN A 208 -12.09 -5.65 -8.33
CA GLN A 208 -12.09 -6.01 -6.91
C GLN A 208 -10.81 -5.56 -6.22
N VAL A 209 -9.65 -5.86 -6.80
CA VAL A 209 -8.35 -5.60 -6.17
C VAL A 209 -8.08 -4.11 -6.07
N PHE A 210 -8.26 -3.36 -7.15
CA PHE A 210 -7.83 -1.96 -7.18
C PHE A 210 -8.92 -0.95 -6.83
N LEU A 211 -10.20 -1.32 -7.01
CA LEU A 211 -11.31 -0.39 -6.84
C LEU A 211 -12.31 -0.80 -5.75
N GLY A 212 -12.17 -2.01 -5.17
CA GLY A 212 -13.14 -2.52 -4.21
C GLY A 212 -14.55 -2.66 -4.82
N ILE A 213 -14.60 -3.05 -6.10
CA ILE A 213 -15.84 -3.28 -6.85
C ILE A 213 -15.98 -4.77 -7.15
N ASN A 214 -17.03 -5.38 -6.64
CA ASN A 214 -17.32 -6.78 -6.89
C ASN A 214 -18.16 -6.96 -8.16
N MET A 215 -17.49 -7.20 -9.29
CA MET A 215 -18.14 -7.45 -10.59
C MET A 215 -18.71 -8.88 -10.74
N LYS A 216 -18.67 -9.71 -9.70
CA LYS A 216 -19.06 -11.12 -9.84
C LYS A 216 -20.54 -11.29 -10.21
N CYS A 217 -21.44 -10.52 -9.61
CA CYS A 217 -22.85 -10.51 -10.02
C CYS A 217 -23.00 -9.92 -11.43
N ALA A 218 -22.36 -8.78 -11.68
CA ALA A 218 -22.41 -8.10 -12.97
C ALA A 218 -21.80 -8.89 -14.13
N SER A 219 -21.07 -9.96 -13.87
CA SER A 219 -20.55 -10.86 -14.91
C SER A 219 -21.56 -11.91 -15.42
N CYS A 220 -22.74 -11.99 -14.80
CA CYS A 220 -23.82 -12.88 -15.22
C CYS A 220 -25.12 -12.13 -15.57
N HIS A 221 -25.42 -11.05 -14.85
CA HIS A 221 -26.62 -10.22 -14.96
C HIS A 221 -26.33 -8.87 -14.31
N ASP A 222 -27.20 -7.89 -14.48
CA ASP A 222 -27.05 -6.62 -13.75
C ASP A 222 -27.04 -6.86 -12.24
N SER A 223 -26.15 -6.19 -11.52
CA SER A 223 -25.98 -6.41 -10.09
C SER A 223 -27.26 -6.04 -9.30
N PHE A 224 -27.64 -6.89 -8.34
CA PHE A 224 -28.76 -6.61 -7.45
C PHE A 224 -28.38 -5.82 -6.18
N ILE A 225 -27.08 -5.68 -5.93
CA ILE A 225 -26.55 -5.10 -4.69
C ILE A 225 -25.82 -3.77 -4.88
N ASP A 226 -25.52 -3.43 -6.14
CA ASP A 226 -24.85 -2.19 -6.51
C ASP A 226 -25.26 -1.77 -7.93
N ARG A 227 -24.66 -0.69 -8.46
CA ARG A 227 -25.07 -0.10 -9.75
C ARG A 227 -24.48 -0.77 -11.00
N TRP A 228 -23.63 -1.77 -10.84
CA TRP A 228 -22.85 -2.32 -11.95
C TRP A 228 -23.71 -3.23 -12.84
N THR A 229 -23.61 -2.99 -14.14
CA THR A 229 -24.36 -3.71 -15.15
C THR A 229 -23.55 -4.81 -15.83
N LEU A 230 -24.25 -5.77 -16.44
CA LEU A 230 -23.64 -6.78 -17.28
C LEU A 230 -22.78 -6.14 -18.38
N GLN A 231 -23.29 -5.10 -19.05
CA GLN A 231 -22.57 -4.38 -20.11
C GLN A 231 -21.24 -3.81 -19.61
N GLU A 232 -21.21 -3.11 -18.45
CA GLU A 232 -19.99 -2.52 -17.89
C GLU A 232 -18.95 -3.59 -17.53
N SER A 233 -19.40 -4.74 -17.03
CA SER A 233 -18.52 -5.86 -16.70
C SER A 233 -17.85 -6.43 -17.95
N TYR A 234 -18.63 -6.64 -19.02
CA TYR A 234 -18.12 -7.13 -20.31
C TYR A 234 -17.27 -6.09 -21.05
N ASP A 235 -17.61 -4.82 -20.96
CA ASP A 235 -16.81 -3.72 -21.56
C ASP A 235 -15.42 -3.66 -20.90
N LEU A 236 -15.33 -3.87 -19.58
CA LEU A 236 -14.04 -3.96 -18.88
C LEU A 236 -13.28 -5.25 -19.26
N ALA A 237 -13.98 -6.38 -19.40
CA ALA A 237 -13.38 -7.65 -19.85
C ALA A 237 -12.81 -7.54 -21.28
N ALA A 238 -13.50 -6.83 -22.16
CA ALA A 238 -13.08 -6.59 -23.53
C ALA A 238 -11.75 -5.81 -23.63
N VAL A 239 -11.33 -5.08 -22.57
CA VAL A 239 -10.00 -4.47 -22.53
C VAL A 239 -8.88 -5.49 -22.63
N PHE A 240 -9.08 -6.65 -22.00
CA PHE A 240 -8.11 -7.76 -21.97
C PHE A 240 -8.29 -8.74 -23.13
N ALA A 241 -9.50 -8.87 -23.66
CA ALA A 241 -9.83 -9.84 -24.70
C ALA A 241 -9.04 -9.61 -26.00
N GLU A 242 -8.68 -10.69 -26.68
CA GLU A 242 -8.06 -10.66 -28.01
C GLU A 242 -9.12 -10.68 -29.12
N GLU A 243 -10.19 -11.42 -28.89
CA GLU A 243 -11.33 -11.54 -29.79
C GLU A 243 -12.53 -10.73 -29.29
N PRO A 244 -13.45 -10.34 -30.18
CA PRO A 244 -14.69 -9.67 -29.78
C PRO A 244 -15.50 -10.51 -28.79
N LEU A 245 -15.98 -9.87 -27.71
CA LEU A 245 -16.79 -10.55 -26.69
C LEU A 245 -18.28 -10.28 -26.91
N GLU A 246 -19.08 -11.33 -27.05
CA GLU A 246 -20.52 -11.25 -26.95
C GLU A 246 -20.95 -11.29 -25.47
N LEU A 247 -21.95 -10.50 -25.10
CA LEU A 247 -22.53 -10.54 -23.78
C LEU A 247 -23.35 -11.80 -23.61
N GLU A 248 -23.07 -12.56 -22.53
CA GLU A 248 -23.86 -13.69 -22.12
C GLU A 248 -24.58 -13.39 -20.80
N ARG A 249 -25.89 -13.51 -20.80
CA ARG A 249 -26.71 -13.38 -19.60
C ARG A 249 -27.04 -14.75 -19.03
N CYS A 250 -26.44 -15.09 -17.87
CA CYS A 250 -26.57 -16.42 -17.27
C CYS A 250 -26.27 -17.55 -18.31
N ASP A 251 -25.12 -17.43 -18.95
CA ASP A 251 -24.59 -18.33 -19.97
C ASP A 251 -25.45 -18.43 -21.27
N VAL A 252 -26.33 -17.45 -21.50
CA VAL A 252 -27.13 -17.35 -22.74
C VAL A 252 -26.63 -16.12 -23.54
N PRO A 253 -26.17 -16.31 -24.79
CA PRO A 253 -25.77 -15.21 -25.67
C PRO A 253 -26.93 -14.24 -25.91
N THR A 254 -26.60 -12.92 -25.89
CA THR A 254 -27.60 -11.85 -25.99
C THR A 254 -27.67 -11.21 -27.38
N GLY A 255 -26.77 -11.53 -28.30
CA GLY A 255 -26.59 -10.84 -29.58
C GLY A 255 -25.94 -9.47 -29.47
N LYS A 256 -25.53 -9.01 -28.27
CA LYS A 256 -24.87 -7.73 -28.04
C LYS A 256 -23.38 -7.94 -27.85
N MET A 257 -22.57 -7.03 -28.40
CA MET A 257 -21.12 -7.08 -28.31
C MET A 257 -20.62 -6.09 -27.28
N ALA A 258 -19.59 -6.49 -26.51
CA ALA A 258 -18.86 -5.62 -25.61
C ALA A 258 -17.92 -4.70 -26.39
N THR A 259 -17.71 -3.51 -25.83
CA THR A 259 -16.73 -2.54 -26.36
C THR A 259 -15.69 -2.24 -25.28
N PRO A 260 -14.38 -2.39 -25.55
CA PRO A 260 -13.35 -2.04 -24.57
C PRO A 260 -13.56 -0.66 -24.01
N ARG A 261 -13.90 -0.57 -22.70
CA ARG A 261 -14.25 0.70 -22.06
C ARG A 261 -13.80 0.76 -20.61
N TRP A 262 -13.40 1.94 -20.19
CA TRP A 262 -13.17 2.27 -18.78
C TRP A 262 -14.47 2.66 -18.09
N MET A 263 -14.65 2.21 -16.85
CA MET A 263 -15.90 2.39 -16.09
C MET A 263 -16.11 3.79 -15.51
N PHE A 264 -15.07 4.65 -15.52
CA PHE A 264 -15.12 6.03 -15.03
C PHE A 264 -14.71 7.00 -16.15
N PRO A 265 -15.63 7.35 -17.05
CA PRO A 265 -15.33 8.13 -18.24
C PRO A 265 -14.78 9.53 -17.96
N GLU A 266 -15.02 10.07 -16.75
CA GLU A 266 -14.48 11.36 -16.31
C GLU A 266 -12.94 11.38 -16.19
N LEU A 267 -12.28 10.23 -16.09
CA LEU A 267 -10.81 10.12 -16.07
C LEU A 267 -10.20 9.93 -17.47
N GLY A 268 -11.01 9.65 -18.47
CA GLY A 268 -10.58 9.37 -19.83
C GLY A 268 -11.19 8.10 -20.39
N GLN A 269 -10.75 7.74 -21.59
CA GLN A 269 -11.29 6.63 -22.36
C GLN A 269 -10.17 5.66 -22.80
N ILE A 270 -10.54 4.42 -23.06
CA ILE A 270 -9.71 3.41 -23.72
C ILE A 270 -10.07 3.42 -25.21
N ASP A 271 -9.08 3.47 -26.09
CA ASP A 271 -9.29 3.32 -27.52
C ASP A 271 -9.74 1.85 -27.83
N PRO A 272 -11.01 1.64 -28.25
CA PRO A 272 -11.51 0.30 -28.50
C PRO A 272 -10.86 -0.38 -29.71
N LYS A 273 -10.21 0.39 -30.61
CA LYS A 273 -9.50 -0.11 -31.79
C LYS A 273 -8.04 -0.43 -31.52
N ALA A 274 -7.50 -0.03 -30.36
CA ALA A 274 -6.14 -0.32 -30.00
C ALA A 274 -5.90 -1.82 -29.77
N LYS A 275 -4.68 -2.28 -30.00
CA LYS A 275 -4.27 -3.65 -29.67
C LYS A 275 -4.35 -3.88 -28.16
N LYS A 276 -4.56 -5.13 -27.74
CA LYS A 276 -4.66 -5.54 -26.32
C LYS A 276 -3.60 -4.88 -25.43
N ASN A 277 -2.33 -4.96 -25.80
CA ASN A 277 -1.25 -4.42 -24.98
C ASN A 277 -1.37 -2.91 -24.77
N GLU A 278 -1.84 -2.18 -25.78
CA GLU A 278 -2.06 -0.75 -25.69
C GLU A 278 -3.29 -0.42 -24.83
N ARG A 279 -4.36 -1.19 -24.96
CA ARG A 279 -5.55 -1.06 -24.09
C ARG A 279 -5.19 -1.30 -22.62
N LEU A 280 -4.34 -2.30 -22.33
CA LEU A 280 -3.86 -2.56 -20.96
C LEU A 280 -3.02 -1.41 -20.40
N LYS A 281 -2.15 -0.79 -21.20
CA LYS A 281 -1.40 0.42 -20.81
C LYS A 281 -2.32 1.60 -20.50
N GLN A 282 -3.32 1.80 -21.34
CA GLN A 282 -4.32 2.85 -21.14
C GLN A 282 -5.12 2.58 -19.86
N LEU A 283 -5.55 1.33 -19.62
CA LEU A 283 -6.21 0.93 -18.39
C LEU A 283 -5.31 1.17 -17.17
N ALA A 284 -4.05 0.76 -17.21
CA ALA A 284 -3.10 0.96 -16.12
C ALA A 284 -2.94 2.46 -15.77
N LYS A 285 -2.89 3.32 -16.79
CA LYS A 285 -2.83 4.78 -16.62
C LYS A 285 -4.11 5.33 -15.98
N LEU A 286 -5.29 4.91 -16.43
CA LEU A 286 -6.58 5.34 -15.89
C LEU A 286 -6.81 4.80 -14.48
N MET A 287 -6.41 3.55 -14.20
CA MET A 287 -6.48 2.94 -12.88
C MET A 287 -5.69 3.76 -11.85
N THR A 288 -4.50 4.19 -12.21
CA THR A 288 -3.60 4.94 -11.31
C THR A 288 -3.66 6.46 -11.54
N HIS A 289 -4.73 6.96 -12.17
CA HIS A 289 -4.90 8.40 -12.38
C HIS A 289 -4.97 9.12 -11.02
N PRO A 290 -4.29 10.28 -10.84
CA PRO A 290 -4.24 11.00 -9.57
C PRO A 290 -5.62 11.38 -9.00
N GLU A 291 -6.62 11.55 -9.84
CA GLU A 291 -8.00 11.84 -9.44
C GLU A 291 -8.86 10.58 -9.24
N ASN A 292 -8.29 9.38 -9.44
CA ASN A 292 -8.98 8.13 -9.13
C ASN A 292 -8.98 7.85 -7.62
N GLY A 293 -9.86 8.50 -6.91
CA GLY A 293 -9.99 8.30 -5.47
C GLY A 293 -10.55 6.94 -5.09
N ARG A 294 -11.22 6.23 -6.02
CA ARG A 294 -11.63 4.85 -5.75
C ARG A 294 -10.40 3.97 -5.53
N PHE A 295 -9.37 4.14 -6.34
CA PHE A 295 -8.08 3.45 -6.23
C PHE A 295 -7.40 3.72 -4.87
N THR A 296 -7.25 4.98 -4.48
CA THR A 296 -6.58 5.34 -3.23
C THR A 296 -7.40 5.01 -2.00
N ARG A 297 -8.72 5.27 -1.99
CA ARG A 297 -9.61 4.92 -0.86
C ARG A 297 -9.63 3.42 -0.59
N THR A 298 -9.60 2.60 -1.63
CA THR A 298 -9.63 1.14 -1.48
C THR A 298 -8.39 0.63 -0.75
N ILE A 299 -7.20 1.02 -1.17
CA ILE A 299 -5.97 0.52 -0.53
C ILE A 299 -5.80 1.08 0.88
N VAL A 300 -6.06 2.37 1.11
CA VAL A 300 -5.94 2.95 2.45
C VAL A 300 -6.95 2.33 3.42
N ASN A 301 -8.16 2.00 2.96
CA ASN A 301 -9.15 1.29 3.77
C ASN A 301 -8.68 -0.12 4.18
N ARG A 302 -8.05 -0.85 3.26
CA ARG A 302 -7.49 -2.19 3.54
C ARG A 302 -6.34 -2.14 4.53
N VAL A 303 -5.39 -1.23 4.33
CA VAL A 303 -4.27 -1.05 5.26
C VAL A 303 -4.78 -0.58 6.62
N TRP A 304 -5.71 0.35 6.66
CA TRP A 304 -6.37 0.75 7.90
C TRP A 304 -7.02 -0.45 8.61
N ALA A 305 -7.78 -1.27 7.88
CA ALA A 305 -8.41 -2.46 8.45
C ALA A 305 -7.39 -3.47 8.98
N GLN A 306 -6.28 -3.65 8.27
CA GLN A 306 -5.19 -4.52 8.69
C GLN A 306 -4.57 -4.06 10.02
N LEU A 307 -4.40 -2.75 10.20
CA LEU A 307 -3.85 -2.17 11.42
C LEU A 307 -4.88 -2.07 12.55
N MET A 308 -6.09 -1.61 12.24
CA MET A 308 -7.13 -1.27 13.24
C MET A 308 -8.14 -2.40 13.50
N GLY A 309 -8.07 -3.51 12.75
CA GLY A 309 -8.98 -4.65 12.86
C GLY A 309 -10.36 -4.46 12.22
N ARG A 310 -10.69 -3.25 11.76
CA ARG A 310 -11.92 -2.93 11.01
C ARG A 310 -11.66 -1.77 10.06
N GLY A 311 -12.20 -1.84 8.85
CA GLY A 311 -12.11 -0.78 7.84
C GLY A 311 -12.88 0.49 8.23
N ILE A 312 -12.50 1.60 7.59
CA ILE A 312 -13.31 2.83 7.61
C ILE A 312 -14.60 2.57 6.82
N VAL A 313 -14.48 1.85 5.73
CA VAL A 313 -15.59 1.17 5.04
C VAL A 313 -15.60 -0.29 5.47
N HIS A 314 -16.76 -0.82 5.81
CA HIS A 314 -16.92 -2.22 6.19
C HIS A 314 -18.22 -2.81 5.61
N PRO A 315 -18.22 -4.01 5.03
CA PRO A 315 -17.05 -4.91 4.81
C PRO A 315 -15.94 -4.25 3.99
N VAL A 316 -14.69 -4.65 4.23
CA VAL A 316 -13.49 -3.93 3.74
C VAL A 316 -13.49 -3.70 2.22
N ASP A 317 -13.98 -4.68 1.45
CA ASP A 317 -14.01 -4.63 -0.01
C ASP A 317 -15.36 -4.17 -0.60
N ALA A 318 -16.30 -3.78 0.25
CA ALA A 318 -17.60 -3.27 -0.17
C ALA A 318 -17.58 -1.73 -0.24
N MET A 319 -16.76 -1.18 -1.12
CA MET A 319 -16.52 0.26 -1.22
C MET A 319 -17.76 1.09 -1.67
N HIS A 320 -18.89 0.45 -1.93
CA HIS A 320 -20.20 1.06 -2.09
C HIS A 320 -20.93 1.28 -0.74
N THR A 321 -20.36 0.85 0.38
CA THR A 321 -20.90 1.06 1.72
C THR A 321 -20.39 2.39 2.27
N LYS A 322 -21.29 3.14 2.92
CA LYS A 322 -20.92 4.43 3.52
C LYS A 322 -19.86 4.26 4.61
N PRO A 323 -18.74 5.00 4.55
CA PRO A 323 -17.73 4.98 5.59
C PRO A 323 -18.28 5.56 6.90
N TRP A 324 -17.81 5.04 8.04
CA TRP A 324 -18.17 5.63 9.34
C TRP A 324 -17.56 7.03 9.53
N ASN A 325 -16.52 7.37 8.76
CA ASN A 325 -15.93 8.71 8.71
C ASN A 325 -15.39 9.01 7.31
N GLU A 326 -16.13 9.80 6.54
CA GLU A 326 -15.76 10.17 5.17
C GLU A 326 -14.51 11.07 5.12
N ASP A 327 -14.36 11.99 6.10
CA ASP A 327 -13.23 12.90 6.14
C ASP A 327 -11.92 12.15 6.38
N LEU A 328 -11.93 11.17 7.28
CA LEU A 328 -10.76 10.33 7.51
C LEU A 328 -10.37 9.53 6.25
N LEU A 329 -11.36 8.93 5.58
CA LEU A 329 -11.10 8.14 4.35
C LEU A 329 -10.51 9.02 3.25
N ASP A 330 -11.10 10.19 2.98
CA ASP A 330 -10.63 11.11 1.95
C ASP A 330 -9.26 11.70 2.31
N PHE A 331 -9.06 12.08 3.57
CA PHE A 331 -7.77 12.60 4.03
C PHE A 331 -6.65 11.59 3.83
N LEU A 332 -6.86 10.33 4.24
CA LEU A 332 -5.87 9.27 4.07
C LEU A 332 -5.60 8.97 2.59
N ALA A 333 -6.63 8.95 1.76
CA ALA A 333 -6.50 8.73 0.31
C ALA A 333 -5.66 9.83 -0.37
N VAL A 334 -5.92 11.10 -0.01
CA VAL A 334 -5.15 12.24 -0.52
C VAL A 334 -3.71 12.22 0.00
N GLN A 335 -3.52 11.94 1.29
CA GLN A 335 -2.19 11.89 1.90
C GLN A 335 -1.34 10.79 1.27
N PHE A 336 -1.89 9.58 1.09
CA PHE A 336 -1.21 8.46 0.46
C PHE A 336 -0.73 8.78 -0.97
N ALA A 337 -1.59 9.45 -1.77
CA ALA A 337 -1.21 9.88 -3.11
C ALA A 337 -0.12 10.97 -3.08
N LYS A 338 -0.19 11.92 -2.14
CA LYS A 338 0.82 12.98 -1.96
C LYS A 338 2.19 12.41 -1.56
N ASP A 339 2.19 11.35 -0.76
CA ASP A 339 3.41 10.66 -0.31
C ASP A 339 3.95 9.69 -1.38
N GLY A 340 3.50 9.81 -2.63
CA GLY A 340 3.99 9.03 -3.77
C GLY A 340 3.58 7.56 -3.72
N TYR A 341 2.43 7.25 -3.12
CA TYR A 341 1.91 5.88 -3.00
C TYR A 341 2.85 4.93 -2.24
N ASP A 342 3.65 5.48 -1.31
CA ASP A 342 4.61 4.74 -0.49
C ASP A 342 3.90 4.03 0.67
N LEU A 343 3.87 2.68 0.62
CA LEU A 343 3.19 1.87 1.62
C LEU A 343 3.86 1.92 3.00
N LYS A 344 5.19 1.95 3.07
CA LYS A 344 5.90 2.03 4.37
C LYS A 344 5.70 3.39 5.01
N THR A 345 5.75 4.47 4.24
CA THR A 345 5.44 5.82 4.72
C THR A 345 3.99 5.90 5.22
N PHE A 346 3.05 5.28 4.53
CA PHE A 346 1.65 5.24 4.96
C PHE A 346 1.48 4.41 6.25
N LEU A 347 2.14 3.27 6.37
CA LEU A 347 2.14 2.48 7.61
C LEU A 347 2.69 3.29 8.78
N LEU A 348 3.87 3.92 8.60
CA LEU A 348 4.46 4.81 9.60
C LEU A 348 3.47 5.90 10.01
N PHE A 349 2.85 6.57 9.04
CA PHE A 349 1.89 7.65 9.28
C PHE A 349 0.71 7.19 10.13
N VAL A 350 0.11 6.03 9.82
CA VAL A 350 -1.02 5.51 10.62
C VAL A 350 -0.55 5.04 11.99
N MET A 351 0.57 4.32 12.07
CA MET A 351 1.04 3.70 13.30
C MET A 351 1.61 4.69 14.33
N THR A 352 2.00 5.90 13.90
CA THR A 352 2.44 6.98 14.80
C THR A 352 1.27 7.80 15.38
N SER A 353 0.03 7.57 14.94
CA SER A 353 -1.15 8.21 15.52
C SER A 353 -1.46 7.66 16.92
N GLU A 354 -2.05 8.49 17.77
CA GLU A 354 -2.60 8.05 19.06
C GLU A 354 -3.75 7.05 18.86
N ALA A 355 -4.47 7.14 17.73
CA ALA A 355 -5.51 6.19 17.35
C ALA A 355 -4.97 4.75 17.25
N TYR A 356 -3.79 4.55 16.65
CA TYR A 356 -3.14 3.23 16.61
C TYR A 356 -2.59 2.82 17.98
N GLY A 357 -2.06 3.79 18.74
CA GLY A 357 -1.56 3.61 20.10
C GLY A 357 -2.65 3.46 21.16
N ALA A 358 -3.92 3.52 20.81
CA ALA A 358 -5.03 3.42 21.76
C ALA A 358 -5.23 2.00 22.29
N GLN A 359 -5.92 1.89 23.43
CA GLN A 359 -6.40 0.61 23.94
C GLN A 359 -7.38 -0.01 22.94
N SER A 360 -7.31 -1.34 22.82
CA SER A 360 -8.27 -2.05 21.96
C SER A 360 -9.68 -1.93 22.52
N ASP A 361 -10.60 -1.59 21.62
CA ASP A 361 -12.03 -1.65 21.94
C ASP A 361 -12.49 -3.11 22.06
N ARG A 362 -13.55 -3.34 22.83
CA ARG A 362 -14.16 -4.67 22.87
C ARG A 362 -14.82 -4.96 21.53
N LEU A 363 -14.77 -6.23 21.09
CA LEU A 363 -15.58 -6.68 19.97
C LEU A 363 -17.05 -6.37 20.30
N GLN A 364 -17.60 -5.36 19.64
CA GLN A 364 -19.03 -5.15 19.66
C GLN A 364 -19.60 -6.17 18.66
N GLU A 365 -20.44 -7.09 19.15
CA GLU A 365 -21.37 -7.80 18.25
C GLU A 365 -22.13 -6.70 17.53
N GLU A 366 -22.14 -6.73 16.19
CA GLU A 366 -22.77 -5.67 15.40
C GLU A 366 -24.27 -5.59 15.73
N PRO A 367 -24.70 -4.60 16.51
CA PRO A 367 -26.09 -4.23 16.48
C PRO A 367 -26.29 -3.45 15.18
N SER A 368 -27.32 -3.75 14.46
CA SER A 368 -27.81 -3.02 13.32
C SER A 368 -27.52 -1.51 13.43
N GLY A 369 -26.51 -1.01 12.71
CA GLY A 369 -26.55 0.34 12.20
C GLY A 369 -25.53 1.37 12.63
N ASN A 370 -24.87 1.35 13.79
CA ASN A 370 -24.07 2.51 14.21
C ASN A 370 -22.70 2.12 14.81
N TYR A 371 -21.77 1.69 13.94
CA TYR A 371 -20.39 1.55 14.37
C TYR A 371 -19.79 2.91 14.77
N VAL A 372 -19.20 2.98 15.96
CA VAL A 372 -18.42 4.13 16.41
C VAL A 372 -17.00 3.67 16.71
N PHE A 373 -16.04 4.25 16.01
CA PHE A 373 -14.62 3.98 16.28
C PHE A 373 -14.26 4.43 17.70
N ASN A 374 -13.73 3.51 18.49
CA ASN A 374 -13.31 3.75 19.86
C ASN A 374 -11.95 3.07 20.17
N GLY A 375 -11.09 3.00 19.17
CA GLY A 375 -9.80 2.34 19.22
C GLY A 375 -9.70 1.12 18.30
N PRO A 376 -8.51 0.52 18.18
CA PRO A 376 -8.33 -0.68 17.38
C PRO A 376 -9.16 -1.86 17.90
N VAL A 377 -9.79 -2.61 17.00
CA VAL A 377 -10.51 -3.84 17.35
C VAL A 377 -9.50 -4.98 17.54
N PRO A 378 -9.66 -5.85 18.56
CA PRO A 378 -8.80 -7.01 18.74
C PRO A 378 -8.80 -7.92 17.51
N LYS A 379 -7.62 -8.25 17.02
CA LYS A 379 -7.41 -9.17 15.90
C LYS A 379 -6.88 -10.50 16.40
N ARG A 380 -7.33 -11.60 15.80
CA ARG A 380 -6.64 -12.89 15.95
C ARG A 380 -5.36 -12.84 15.13
N MET A 381 -4.31 -13.49 15.62
CA MET A 381 -3.13 -13.73 14.79
C MET A 381 -3.53 -14.56 13.57
N THR A 382 -2.92 -14.30 12.42
CA THR A 382 -3.05 -15.21 11.28
C THR A 382 -2.40 -16.54 11.59
N ALA A 383 -2.67 -17.57 10.78
CA ALA A 383 -2.03 -18.88 10.97
C ALA A 383 -0.51 -18.77 10.87
N GLU A 384 0.00 -17.99 9.94
CA GLU A 384 1.41 -17.72 9.75
C GLU A 384 2.02 -17.02 10.99
N GLN A 385 1.42 -15.94 11.45
CA GLN A 385 1.89 -15.22 12.64
C GLN A 385 1.93 -16.13 13.88
N LEU A 386 0.91 -16.99 14.06
CA LEU A 386 0.86 -17.93 15.18
C LEU A 386 1.98 -18.97 15.08
N MET A 387 2.16 -19.59 13.91
CA MET A 387 3.18 -20.60 13.69
C MET A 387 4.59 -20.01 13.81
N ASP A 388 4.84 -18.85 13.20
CA ASP A 388 6.13 -18.17 13.30
C ASP A 388 6.45 -17.76 14.74
N SER A 389 5.45 -17.30 15.50
CA SER A 389 5.61 -17.00 16.92
C SER A 389 5.93 -18.24 17.76
N ILE A 390 5.29 -19.38 17.48
CA ILE A 390 5.61 -20.65 18.14
C ILE A 390 7.04 -21.07 17.82
N TRP A 391 7.42 -21.05 16.55
CA TRP A 391 8.78 -21.39 16.12
C TRP A 391 9.84 -20.46 16.71
N GLN A 392 9.54 -19.17 16.82
CA GLN A 392 10.43 -18.19 17.43
C GLN A 392 10.64 -18.51 18.93
N VAL A 393 9.57 -18.78 19.68
CA VAL A 393 9.65 -19.06 21.12
C VAL A 393 10.31 -20.41 21.39
N THR A 394 10.05 -21.42 20.56
CA THR A 394 10.60 -22.78 20.72
C THR A 394 11.94 -22.98 20.02
N GLN A 395 12.39 -22.02 19.21
CA GLN A 395 13.60 -22.11 18.37
C GLN A 395 13.58 -23.31 17.40
N THR A 396 12.40 -23.64 16.88
CA THR A 396 12.19 -24.80 15.99
C THR A 396 11.85 -24.37 14.56
N SER A 397 12.21 -23.17 14.15
CA SER A 397 11.95 -22.66 12.79
C SER A 397 12.52 -23.58 11.72
N PRO A 398 11.78 -23.84 10.61
CA PRO A 398 12.32 -24.56 9.47
C PRO A 398 13.54 -23.83 8.90
N ALA A 399 14.54 -24.60 8.46
CA ALA A 399 15.76 -24.05 7.86
C ALA A 399 15.52 -23.32 6.52
N LYS A 400 14.36 -23.57 5.87
CA LYS A 400 13.98 -22.96 4.59
C LYS A 400 12.54 -22.48 4.66
N GLY A 401 12.31 -21.25 4.23
CA GLY A 401 10.96 -20.71 4.01
C GLY A 401 10.27 -21.42 2.84
N GLU A 402 8.94 -21.52 2.91
CA GLU A 402 8.11 -22.17 1.88
C GLU A 402 8.19 -21.45 0.54
N ALA A 403 8.07 -20.12 0.53
CA ALA A 403 8.20 -19.33 -0.67
C ALA A 403 9.65 -19.30 -1.18
N LYS A 404 9.83 -19.66 -2.46
CA LYS A 404 11.14 -19.62 -3.15
C LYS A 404 11.43 -18.19 -3.60
N VAL A 405 11.91 -17.36 -2.69
CA VAL A 405 12.23 -15.95 -2.93
C VAL A 405 13.65 -15.64 -2.46
N ASP A 406 14.24 -14.58 -2.98
CA ASP A 406 15.58 -14.14 -2.59
C ASP A 406 15.53 -13.36 -1.26
N ARG A 407 16.08 -13.98 -0.21
CA ARG A 407 16.24 -13.40 1.14
C ARG A 407 17.68 -12.95 1.43
N SER A 408 18.50 -12.82 0.41
CA SER A 408 19.90 -12.40 0.60
C SER A 408 19.97 -11.00 1.23
N PRO A 409 20.80 -10.77 2.24
CA PRO A 409 21.06 -9.43 2.76
C PRO A 409 21.64 -8.54 1.64
N GLY A 410 21.21 -7.27 1.58
CA GLY A 410 21.72 -6.31 0.60
C GLY A 410 21.12 -6.44 -0.80
N PHE A 411 19.93 -7.01 -0.92
CA PHE A 411 19.15 -6.97 -2.15
C PHE A 411 19.05 -5.52 -2.65
N SER A 412 19.87 -5.19 -3.62
CA SER A 412 19.78 -3.91 -4.34
C SER A 412 18.65 -4.06 -5.35
N SER A 413 17.47 -3.56 -5.03
CA SER A 413 16.48 -3.38 -6.08
C SER A 413 17.01 -2.34 -7.05
N ASN A 414 17.12 -2.69 -8.33
CA ASN A 414 17.32 -1.73 -9.41
C ASN A 414 16.09 -0.81 -9.62
N LEU A 415 15.15 -0.86 -8.69
CA LEU A 415 13.95 -0.02 -8.69
C LEU A 415 14.33 1.35 -8.16
N PRO A 416 13.92 2.41 -8.83
CA PRO A 416 14.07 3.74 -8.30
C PRO A 416 13.32 3.79 -6.94
N LYS A 417 14.03 4.18 -5.88
CA LYS A 417 13.36 4.48 -4.60
C LYS A 417 12.29 5.54 -4.85
N PRO A 418 11.13 5.47 -4.17
CA PRO A 418 10.11 6.50 -4.33
C PRO A 418 10.76 7.85 -4.12
N ILE A 419 10.65 8.68 -5.11
CA ILE A 419 11.12 10.05 -5.07
C ILE A 419 10.08 10.83 -4.26
N ILE A 420 10.34 11.04 -2.97
CA ILE A 420 9.87 12.28 -2.38
C ILE A 420 10.59 13.34 -3.21
N THR A 421 9.85 14.07 -4.02
CA THR A 421 10.38 14.98 -5.01
C THR A 421 10.97 16.23 -4.38
N LEU A 422 12.11 16.12 -3.76
CA LEU A 422 13.20 17.03 -4.09
C LEU A 422 13.88 16.38 -5.29
N GLY A 423 13.85 17.06 -6.43
CA GLY A 423 14.33 16.51 -7.68
C GLY A 423 15.67 15.82 -7.46
N LYS A 424 15.68 14.50 -7.65
CA LYS A 424 16.92 13.73 -7.62
C LYS A 424 17.86 14.42 -8.58
N PRO A 425 19.02 14.91 -8.16
CA PRO A 425 19.97 15.42 -9.15
C PRO A 425 20.24 14.29 -10.12
N LYS A 426 19.89 14.50 -11.39
CA LYS A 426 20.10 13.52 -12.46
C LYS A 426 21.59 13.17 -12.64
N ALA A 427 22.45 13.97 -12.05
CA ALA A 427 23.89 13.79 -11.93
C ALA A 427 24.40 14.59 -10.71
N ILE A 428 25.54 14.21 -10.16
CA ILE A 428 26.24 15.04 -9.17
C ILE A 428 26.77 16.25 -9.93
N ASN A 429 26.18 17.42 -9.67
CA ASN A 429 26.66 18.68 -10.27
C ASN A 429 27.69 19.31 -9.32
N ALA A 430 28.85 18.70 -9.23
CA ALA A 430 29.97 19.10 -8.39
C ALA A 430 31.30 18.70 -9.04
N HIS A 431 32.41 19.18 -8.50
CA HIS A 431 33.75 18.80 -8.94
C HIS A 431 34.36 17.78 -7.99
N TRP A 432 35.20 16.91 -8.54
CA TRP A 432 36.02 16.02 -7.74
C TRP A 432 37.03 16.83 -6.92
N ILE A 433 37.15 16.51 -5.65
CA ILE A 433 38.08 17.16 -4.72
C ILE A 433 38.95 16.10 -4.05
N TRP A 434 40.19 16.48 -3.72
CA TRP A 434 41.12 15.71 -2.92
C TRP A 434 41.97 16.66 -2.07
N GLY A 435 42.92 16.13 -1.30
CA GLY A 435 43.88 16.96 -0.57
C GLY A 435 44.92 17.63 -1.49
N PRO A 436 45.71 18.56 -0.96
CA PRO A 436 46.77 19.23 -1.72
C PRO A 436 47.88 18.29 -2.23
N ASP A 437 48.06 17.16 -1.55
CA ASP A 437 48.90 16.07 -2.01
C ASP A 437 48.06 15.00 -2.74
N SER A 438 48.16 14.93 -4.05
CA SER A 438 47.44 13.97 -4.90
C SER A 438 47.85 12.51 -4.67
N GLN A 439 48.97 12.26 -4.00
CA GLN A 439 49.44 10.92 -3.66
C GLN A 439 49.09 10.48 -2.24
N ALA A 440 48.46 11.36 -1.46
CA ALA A 440 48.04 11.03 -0.12
C ALA A 440 47.00 9.91 -0.16
N ARG A 441 47.26 8.79 0.51
CA ARG A 441 46.31 7.66 0.59
C ARG A 441 45.07 7.94 1.42
N LYS A 442 45.15 8.90 2.34
CA LYS A 442 44.06 9.30 3.21
C LYS A 442 44.03 10.83 3.31
N VAL A 443 42.84 11.36 3.17
CA VAL A 443 42.61 12.81 3.35
C VAL A 443 41.40 13.04 4.24
N LYS A 444 41.47 14.11 5.03
CA LYS A 444 40.33 14.59 5.79
C LYS A 444 39.85 15.91 5.17
N LEU A 445 38.63 15.89 4.66
CA LEU A 445 37.98 17.06 4.07
C LEU A 445 37.00 17.63 5.10
N ARG A 446 37.01 18.94 5.27
CA ARG A 446 36.14 19.62 6.23
C ARG A 446 35.59 20.91 5.66
N THR A 447 34.28 21.11 5.81
CA THR A 447 33.61 22.36 5.46
C THR A 447 32.55 22.71 6.51
N SER A 448 32.03 23.93 6.44
CA SER A 448 30.93 24.34 7.31
C SER A 448 29.86 25.09 6.52
N VAL A 449 28.62 24.96 6.96
CA VAL A 449 27.48 25.73 6.47
C VAL A 449 26.76 26.38 7.65
N ASP A 450 26.42 27.65 7.50
CA ASP A 450 25.59 28.37 8.47
C ASP A 450 24.14 28.39 7.99
N LEU A 451 23.22 27.91 8.83
CA LEU A 451 21.80 27.80 8.53
C LEU A 451 20.99 28.69 9.46
N LEU A 452 20.08 29.48 8.93
CA LEU A 452 19.17 30.31 9.74
C LEU A 452 18.26 29.45 10.63
N ASN A 453 17.80 28.31 10.09
CA ASN A 453 16.99 27.32 10.79
C ASN A 453 17.49 25.92 10.44
N ALA A 454 17.19 24.93 11.29
CA ALA A 454 17.41 23.54 10.94
C ALA A 454 16.58 23.19 9.68
N PRO A 455 17.17 22.59 8.64
CA PRO A 455 16.46 22.27 7.42
C PRO A 455 15.43 21.18 7.70
N LYS A 456 14.19 21.39 7.26
CA LYS A 456 13.14 20.35 7.34
C LYS A 456 13.44 19.18 6.43
N ILE A 457 14.17 19.43 5.34
CA ILE A 457 14.56 18.43 4.35
C ILE A 457 16.02 18.68 3.98
N ALA A 458 16.85 17.66 4.11
CA ALA A 458 18.22 17.68 3.63
C ALA A 458 18.63 16.32 3.09
N SER A 459 19.29 16.30 1.96
CA SER A 459 19.79 15.08 1.34
C SER A 459 21.23 15.22 0.88
N PHE A 460 21.89 14.09 0.73
CA PHE A 460 23.28 13.97 0.38
C PHE A 460 23.45 12.87 -0.68
N LEU A 461 24.22 13.17 -1.72
CA LEU A 461 24.65 12.22 -2.73
C LEU A 461 26.17 12.34 -2.89
N ALA A 462 26.91 11.25 -2.68
CA ALA A 462 28.35 11.25 -2.83
C ALA A 462 28.94 9.92 -3.27
N THR A 463 30.14 10.00 -3.82
CA THR A 463 31.02 8.86 -4.04
C THR A 463 32.47 9.26 -3.83
N CYS A 464 33.34 8.28 -3.64
CA CYS A 464 34.76 8.46 -3.45
C CYS A 464 35.52 7.31 -4.13
N ASP A 465 36.60 7.60 -4.79
CA ASP A 465 37.53 6.59 -5.26
C ASP A 465 38.67 6.47 -4.23
N ASN A 466 38.69 5.45 -3.32
CA ASN A 466 37.88 4.23 -3.27
C ASN A 466 36.90 4.19 -2.10
N ALA A 467 37.17 4.86 -0.97
CA ALA A 467 36.35 4.77 0.22
C ALA A 467 36.16 6.13 0.90
N PHE A 468 35.02 6.33 1.55
CA PHE A 468 34.80 7.48 2.42
C PHE A 468 33.94 7.15 3.65
N SER A 469 34.07 7.96 4.68
CA SER A 469 33.08 8.08 5.76
C SER A 469 32.71 9.54 5.96
N LEU A 470 31.41 9.81 6.20
CA LEU A 470 30.85 11.13 6.39
C LEU A 470 30.39 11.29 7.84
N GLN A 471 30.73 12.43 8.41
CA GLN A 471 30.19 12.92 9.68
C GLN A 471 29.60 14.32 9.50
N ILE A 472 28.51 14.60 10.22
CA ILE A 472 27.91 15.94 10.31
C ILE A 472 27.76 16.29 11.79
N ASN A 473 28.33 17.42 12.19
CA ASN A 473 28.35 17.87 13.58
C ASN A 473 28.92 16.81 14.55
N GLY A 474 29.95 16.05 14.10
CA GLY A 474 30.58 14.98 14.86
C GLY A 474 29.76 13.67 14.93
N LYS A 475 28.59 13.61 14.30
CA LYS A 475 27.78 12.38 14.23
C LYS A 475 28.05 11.65 12.93
N TYR A 476 28.30 10.34 13.02
CA TYR A 476 28.44 9.48 11.85
C TYR A 476 27.14 9.43 11.05
N VAL A 477 27.24 9.56 9.73
CA VAL A 477 26.12 9.54 8.78
C VAL A 477 26.16 8.28 7.94
N THR A 478 27.25 8.06 7.20
CA THR A 478 27.37 6.95 6.25
C THR A 478 28.82 6.72 5.83
N SER A 479 29.08 5.57 5.20
CA SER A 479 30.35 5.28 4.54
C SER A 479 30.14 4.46 3.27
N SER A 480 31.12 4.46 2.36
CA SER A 480 31.15 3.59 1.18
C SER A 480 32.57 3.15 0.88
N LYS A 481 32.72 1.93 0.34
CA LYS A 481 33.95 1.39 -0.25
C LYS A 481 33.77 1.08 -1.74
N GLU A 482 32.71 1.61 -2.35
CA GLU A 482 32.36 1.35 -3.74
C GLU A 482 32.15 2.68 -4.47
N TRP A 483 33.08 3.03 -5.35
CA TRP A 483 33.07 4.31 -6.06
C TRP A 483 32.08 4.37 -7.24
N THR A 484 31.75 3.21 -7.82
CA THR A 484 30.85 3.10 -8.97
C THR A 484 29.38 3.35 -8.62
N LYS A 485 29.04 3.29 -7.32
CA LYS A 485 27.67 3.47 -6.82
C LYS A 485 27.59 4.61 -5.82
N PRO A 486 27.24 5.82 -6.25
CA PRO A 486 27.05 6.94 -5.34
C PRO A 486 26.08 6.63 -4.21
N ARG A 487 26.44 7.02 -2.98
CA ARG A 487 25.59 6.90 -1.80
C ARG A 487 24.67 8.09 -1.68
N TYR A 488 23.37 7.81 -1.53
CA TYR A 488 22.34 8.79 -1.21
C TYR A 488 21.85 8.57 0.23
N HIS A 489 21.71 9.67 0.99
CA HIS A 489 21.10 9.64 2.33
C HIS A 489 20.27 10.89 2.58
N GLU A 490 19.19 10.73 3.35
CA GLU A 490 18.53 11.84 4.01
C GLU A 490 19.27 12.19 5.29
N ILE A 491 19.55 13.48 5.46
CA ILE A 491 20.44 13.99 6.50
C ILE A 491 19.86 15.17 7.28
N SER A 492 18.56 15.44 7.17
CA SER A 492 17.90 16.56 7.85
C SER A 492 18.12 16.57 9.35
N GLY A 493 18.03 15.41 10.01
CA GLY A 493 18.23 15.25 11.45
C GLY A 493 19.66 15.47 11.95
N PHE A 494 20.64 15.68 11.06
CA PHE A 494 22.04 15.94 11.42
C PHE A 494 22.37 17.43 11.46
N PHE A 495 21.51 18.31 10.92
CA PHE A 495 21.70 19.75 10.88
C PHE A 495 20.92 20.46 11.97
N LYS A 496 21.44 21.60 12.41
CA LYS A 496 20.83 22.52 13.39
C LYS A 496 20.85 23.94 12.86
N ALA A 497 20.10 24.84 13.49
CA ALA A 497 20.28 26.27 13.27
C ALA A 497 21.70 26.72 13.69
N GLY A 498 22.28 27.68 12.97
CA GLY A 498 23.64 28.15 13.14
C GLY A 498 24.66 27.31 12.37
N LYS A 499 25.87 27.29 12.85
CA LYS A 499 27.01 26.67 12.18
C LYS A 499 26.98 25.17 12.29
N ASN A 500 27.08 24.51 11.13
CA ASN A 500 27.13 23.04 11.00
C ASN A 500 28.46 22.64 10.33
N TRP A 501 29.09 21.62 10.86
CA TRP A 501 30.32 21.07 10.33
C TRP A 501 30.06 19.77 9.57
N ILE A 502 30.65 19.67 8.37
CA ILE A 502 30.63 18.49 7.51
C ILE A 502 32.06 18.00 7.39
N GLU A 503 32.31 16.76 7.77
CA GLU A 503 33.65 16.16 7.78
C GLU A 503 33.60 14.83 7.02
N VAL A 504 34.58 14.63 6.13
CA VAL A 504 34.73 13.41 5.32
C VAL A 504 36.15 12.89 5.50
N ASP A 505 36.26 11.66 5.97
CA ASP A 505 37.50 10.90 5.88
C ASP A 505 37.45 10.08 4.58
N ALA A 506 38.34 10.37 3.63
CA ALA A 506 38.40 9.71 2.32
C ALA A 506 39.71 8.94 2.18
N GLU A 507 39.65 7.76 1.55
CA GLU A 507 40.78 6.84 1.43
C GLU A 507 40.88 6.30 0.01
N MET A 508 42.10 6.28 -0.55
CA MET A 508 42.46 5.75 -1.84
C MET A 508 43.28 4.45 -1.67
N PHE A 509 42.92 3.41 -2.42
CA PHE A 509 43.61 2.12 -2.39
C PHE A 509 44.56 1.91 -3.60
N GLY A 510 44.49 2.81 -4.60
CA GLY A 510 45.30 2.80 -5.83
C GLY A 510 44.54 3.44 -6.99
N GLY A 511 45.26 3.99 -7.97
CA GLY A 511 44.65 4.68 -9.11
C GLY A 511 44.46 6.18 -8.90
N GLY A 512 43.38 6.75 -9.46
CA GLY A 512 43.04 8.15 -9.27
C GLY A 512 42.43 8.39 -7.89
N ALA A 513 42.64 9.58 -7.30
CA ALA A 513 42.07 9.96 -6.01
C ALA A 513 41.01 11.02 -6.19
N GLY A 514 39.85 10.87 -5.55
CA GLY A 514 38.82 11.89 -5.60
C GLY A 514 37.61 11.57 -4.73
N PHE A 515 37.03 12.63 -4.18
CA PHE A 515 35.74 12.61 -3.52
C PHE A 515 34.83 13.64 -4.21
N ILE A 516 33.59 13.27 -4.46
CA ILE A 516 32.58 14.15 -5.03
C ILE A 516 31.28 14.01 -4.27
N ALA A 517 30.69 15.15 -3.88
CA ALA A 517 29.44 15.15 -3.13
C ALA A 517 28.56 16.33 -3.51
N GLN A 518 27.26 16.12 -3.40
CA GLN A 518 26.24 17.15 -3.48
C GLN A 518 25.34 17.08 -2.27
N PHE A 519 25.18 18.20 -1.57
CA PHE A 519 24.24 18.40 -0.48
C PHE A 519 23.08 19.26 -0.98
N ILE A 520 21.87 18.86 -0.70
CA ILE A 520 20.66 19.63 -0.97
C ILE A 520 20.01 19.94 0.37
N LEU A 521 19.90 21.23 0.68
CA LEU A 521 19.30 21.73 1.91
C LEU A 521 18.05 22.53 1.54
N GLY A 522 16.87 22.07 1.94
CA GLY A 522 15.59 22.72 1.69
C GLY A 522 15.09 23.48 2.91
N ALA A 523 14.85 24.78 2.77
CA ALA A 523 14.03 25.54 3.71
C ALA A 523 12.57 25.11 3.50
N GLY A 524 11.93 24.52 4.49
CA GLY A 524 10.48 24.27 4.45
C GLY A 524 9.78 25.62 4.26
N ASP A 525 8.85 25.64 3.27
CA ASP A 525 8.04 26.76 2.81
C ASP A 525 8.72 27.70 1.78
N GLN A 526 8.74 27.24 0.52
CA GLN A 526 8.43 28.15 -0.59
C GLN A 526 7.23 27.54 -1.32
N LYS A 527 6.18 28.40 -1.48
CA LYS A 527 4.86 28.15 -2.07
C LYS A 527 4.91 27.53 -3.46
#